data_9d515061c53bd49ad9eda2ef18a97fb0
#
_entry.id   9d515061c53bd49ad9eda2ef18a97fb0
#
_cell.length_a   1.000
_cell.length_b   1.000
_cell.length_c   1.000
_cell.angle_alpha   90.00
_cell.angle_beta   90.00
_cell.angle_gamma   90.00
#
_symmetry.space_group_name_H-M   'P 1'
#
loop_
_entity.id
_entity.type
_entity.pdbx_description
1 polymer ?
#
loop_
_entity_poly.entity_id
_entity_poly.type
_entity_poly.pdbx_seq_one_letter_code
_entity_poly.pdbx_strand_id
1 'polypeptide(L)'
;MFKTIVWATDGSKLADGALGLVRELARQDGSKIVAVHAIELLNSRFGAPPAGEGELEKIERQVEALRNDGLEATLEVRSGSQDVATLIAGAAEDVGADLIVVATHGAGGLTAALMGSVARALCHAARRPLLVVPPPTVAKHGADDPQHVTAV
;
A
#
# COMPACT_ATOMS: atom_id res chain seq x y z
N MET A 1 -7.69 5.49 17.68
CA MET A 1 -7.85 4.03 17.84
C MET A 1 -6.56 3.30 17.48
N PHE A 2 -6.01 3.48 16.28
CA PHE A 2 -4.70 2.93 15.93
C PHE A 2 -3.57 3.84 16.43
N LYS A 3 -2.53 3.25 17.02
CA LYS A 3 -1.34 4.00 17.47
C LYS A 3 -0.21 3.94 16.43
N THR A 4 -0.05 2.78 15.79
CA THR A 4 0.97 2.54 14.77
C THR A 4 0.34 1.88 13.54
N ILE A 5 0.45 2.55 12.41
CA ILE A 5 -0.03 2.06 11.11
C ILE A 5 1.18 1.72 10.25
N VAL A 6 1.28 0.48 9.80
CA VAL A 6 2.20 0.08 8.73
C VAL A 6 1.54 0.35 7.39
N TRP A 7 2.18 1.14 6.54
CA TRP A 7 1.82 1.33 5.16
C TRP A 7 2.80 0.56 4.28
N ALA A 8 2.34 -0.56 3.71
CA ALA A 8 3.14 -1.37 2.81
C ALA A 8 3.10 -0.78 1.39
N THR A 9 4.26 -0.44 0.83
CA THR A 9 4.38 0.18 -0.49
C THR A 9 5.59 -0.32 -1.25
N ASP A 10 5.44 -0.50 -2.56
CA ASP A 10 6.51 -0.79 -3.51
C ASP A 10 6.91 0.45 -4.33
N GLY A 11 6.38 1.62 -4.02
CA GLY A 11 6.62 2.86 -4.76
C GLY A 11 5.86 2.96 -6.08
N SER A 12 5.09 1.95 -6.46
CA SER A 12 4.28 2.00 -7.68
C SER A 12 3.13 2.99 -7.58
N LYS A 13 2.66 3.48 -8.72
CA LYS A 13 1.48 4.35 -8.80
C LYS A 13 0.22 3.69 -8.23
N LEU A 14 0.10 2.38 -8.35
CA LEU A 14 -1.04 1.64 -7.81
C LEU A 14 -0.98 1.54 -6.29
N ALA A 15 0.21 1.37 -5.70
CA ALA A 15 0.41 1.39 -4.26
C ALA A 15 0.08 2.75 -3.63
N ASP A 16 0.23 3.84 -4.39
CA ASP A 16 -0.11 5.20 -3.94
C ASP A 16 -1.60 5.35 -3.57
N GLY A 17 -2.47 4.51 -4.12
CA GLY A 17 -3.90 4.54 -3.85
C GLY A 17 -4.25 4.36 -2.36
N ALA A 18 -3.40 3.69 -1.60
CA ALA A 18 -3.58 3.51 -0.16
C ALA A 18 -3.12 4.71 0.69
N LEU A 19 -2.22 5.55 0.17
CA LEU A 19 -1.57 6.62 0.94
C LEU A 19 -2.56 7.68 1.45
N GLY A 20 -3.56 8.02 0.66
CA GLY A 20 -4.60 8.97 1.05
C GLY A 20 -5.36 8.51 2.29
N LEU A 21 -5.75 7.24 2.33
CA LEU A 21 -6.45 6.64 3.46
C LEU A 21 -5.56 6.51 4.70
N VAL A 22 -4.29 6.11 4.52
CA VAL A 22 -3.30 6.07 5.62
C VAL A 22 -3.15 7.44 6.28
N ARG A 23 -3.04 8.50 5.46
CA ARG A 23 -2.96 9.89 5.93
C ARG A 23 -4.19 10.30 6.74
N GLU A 24 -5.38 9.96 6.24
CA GLU A 24 -6.65 10.25 6.91
C GLU A 24 -6.75 9.56 8.27
N LEU A 25 -6.51 8.25 8.32
CA LEU A 25 -6.52 7.47 9.56
C LEU A 25 -5.50 7.99 10.57
N ALA A 26 -4.30 8.31 10.11
CA ALA A 26 -3.25 8.83 11.00
C ALA A 26 -3.63 10.21 11.58
N ARG A 27 -4.28 11.07 10.80
CA ARG A 27 -4.77 12.36 11.30
C ARG A 27 -5.87 12.21 12.35
N GLN A 28 -6.81 11.28 12.12
CA GLN A 28 -7.91 11.05 13.04
C GLN A 28 -7.45 10.50 14.39
N ASP A 29 -6.53 9.54 14.38
CA ASP A 29 -6.13 8.81 15.58
C ASP A 29 -4.83 9.35 16.21
N GLY A 30 -4.12 10.25 15.55
CA GLY A 30 -2.78 10.68 15.96
C GLY A 30 -1.76 9.55 15.81
N SER A 31 -1.92 8.69 14.80
CA SER A 31 -1.10 7.50 14.62
C SER A 31 0.28 7.82 14.05
N LYS A 32 1.28 7.06 14.48
CA LYS A 32 2.55 6.95 13.79
C LYS A 32 2.39 6.11 12.52
N ILE A 33 2.96 6.58 11.41
CA ILE A 33 3.02 5.85 10.15
C ILE A 33 4.43 5.24 9.99
N VAL A 34 4.48 3.94 9.70
CA VAL A 34 5.71 3.27 9.28
C VAL A 34 5.51 2.81 7.83
N ALA A 35 6.10 3.51 6.88
CA ALA A 35 6.16 3.06 5.50
C ALA A 35 7.13 1.88 5.41
N VAL A 36 6.67 0.74 4.92
CA VAL A 36 7.49 -0.46 4.76
C VAL A 36 7.65 -0.77 3.28
N HIS A 37 8.91 -0.79 2.83
CA HIS A 37 9.31 -1.24 1.50
C HIS A 37 10.07 -2.56 1.65
N ALA A 38 9.50 -3.65 1.13
CA ALA A 38 10.07 -4.99 1.25
C ALA A 38 10.69 -5.44 -0.08
N ILE A 39 11.91 -5.97 -0.02
CA ILE A 39 12.71 -6.42 -1.16
C ILE A 39 13.04 -7.90 -0.99
N GLU A 40 12.54 -8.75 -1.88
CA GLU A 40 12.87 -10.17 -1.93
C GLU A 40 14.17 -10.40 -2.69
N LEU A 41 15.22 -10.84 -1.97
CA LEU A 41 16.57 -11.01 -2.54
C LEU A 41 16.72 -12.21 -3.47
N LEU A 42 15.86 -13.23 -3.34
CA LEU A 42 15.96 -14.43 -4.18
C LEU A 42 15.57 -14.15 -5.64
N ASN A 43 14.63 -13.26 -5.88
CA ASN A 43 14.21 -12.87 -7.22
C ASN A 43 15.26 -12.01 -7.95
N SER A 44 16.14 -11.33 -7.22
CA SER A 44 17.22 -10.54 -7.82
C SER A 44 18.31 -11.41 -8.47
N ARG A 45 18.44 -12.69 -8.09
CA ARG A 45 19.40 -13.61 -8.70
C ARG A 45 19.02 -14.04 -10.12
N PHE A 46 17.78 -13.87 -10.53
CA PHE A 46 17.28 -14.22 -11.88
C PHE A 46 17.16 -12.99 -12.79
N GLY A 47 17.88 -11.89 -12.51
CA GLY A 47 17.96 -10.73 -13.40
C GLY A 47 16.78 -9.77 -13.31
N ALA A 48 15.90 -9.90 -12.32
CA ALA A 48 15.03 -8.79 -11.98
C ALA A 48 15.90 -7.65 -11.42
N PRO A 49 15.81 -6.42 -11.94
CA PRO A 49 16.55 -5.32 -11.37
C PRO A 49 16.17 -5.18 -9.90
N PRO A 50 17.13 -4.85 -9.01
CA PRO A 50 16.78 -4.41 -7.67
C PRO A 50 15.74 -3.29 -7.81
N ALA A 51 14.84 -3.17 -6.83
CA ALA A 51 13.84 -2.08 -6.81
C ALA A 51 14.52 -0.80 -7.29
N GLY A 52 13.99 -0.20 -8.36
CA GLY A 52 14.69 0.88 -9.02
C GLY A 52 14.99 2.00 -8.02
N GLU A 53 16.16 2.58 -8.07
CA GLU A 53 16.56 3.68 -7.18
C GLU A 53 15.45 4.75 -7.12
N GLY A 54 14.73 4.98 -8.22
CA GLY A 54 13.61 5.91 -8.29
C GLY A 54 12.38 5.56 -7.45
N GLU A 55 12.13 4.28 -7.16
CA GLU A 55 11.00 3.85 -6.32
C GLU A 55 11.26 4.18 -4.85
N LEU A 56 12.45 3.89 -4.36
CA LEU A 56 12.85 4.21 -2.99
C LEU A 56 12.86 5.72 -2.75
N GLU A 57 13.46 6.50 -3.65
CA GLU A 57 13.44 7.97 -3.58
C GLU A 57 12.02 8.54 -3.58
N LYS A 58 11.12 7.94 -4.33
CA LYS A 58 9.70 8.33 -4.34
C LYS A 58 9.06 8.09 -2.98
N ILE A 59 9.29 6.92 -2.36
CA ILE A 59 8.76 6.59 -1.04
C ILE A 59 9.33 7.54 0.01
N GLU A 60 10.61 7.85 -0.04
CA GLU A 60 11.26 8.84 0.83
C GLU A 60 10.59 10.21 0.74
N ARG A 61 10.32 10.70 -0.48
CA ARG A 61 9.60 11.96 -0.69
C ARG A 61 8.16 11.91 -0.15
N GLN A 62 7.49 10.77 -0.26
CA GLN A 62 6.14 10.59 0.28
C GLN A 62 6.14 10.61 1.82
N VAL A 63 7.13 9.97 2.45
CA VAL A 63 7.31 10.01 3.91
C VAL A 63 7.63 11.42 4.38
N GLU A 64 8.48 12.15 3.67
CA GLU A 64 8.79 13.55 3.99
C GLU A 64 7.56 14.46 3.85
N ALA A 65 6.74 14.23 2.83
CA ALA A 65 5.47 14.95 2.67
C ALA A 65 4.50 14.69 3.85
N LEU A 66 4.44 13.46 4.36
CA LEU A 66 3.65 13.15 5.56
C LEU A 66 4.15 13.90 6.79
N ARG A 67 5.47 14.00 6.97
CA ARG A 67 6.09 14.78 8.07
C ARG A 67 5.79 16.27 7.95
N ASN A 68 5.89 16.82 6.75
CA ASN A 68 5.56 18.22 6.46
C ASN A 68 4.07 18.54 6.72
N ASP A 69 3.20 17.53 6.60
CA ASP A 69 1.78 17.62 6.97
C ASP A 69 1.54 17.49 8.50
N GLY A 70 2.60 17.41 9.31
CA GLY A 70 2.53 17.30 10.76
C GLY A 70 2.27 15.90 11.30
N LEU A 71 2.44 14.85 10.46
CA LEU A 71 2.28 13.46 10.87
C LEU A 71 3.63 12.85 11.29
N GLU A 72 3.60 11.95 12.26
CA GLU A 72 4.77 11.14 12.58
C GLU A 72 4.90 10.03 11.54
N ALA A 73 5.95 10.07 10.71
CA ALA A 73 6.17 9.10 9.66
C ALA A 73 7.64 8.68 9.57
N THR A 74 7.87 7.38 9.37
CA THR A 74 9.20 6.79 9.17
C THR A 74 9.19 5.84 7.99
N LEU A 75 10.36 5.63 7.38
CA LEU A 75 10.57 4.62 6.35
C LEU A 75 11.38 3.47 6.92
N GLU A 76 10.92 2.25 6.66
CA GLU A 76 11.63 1.02 6.93
C GLU A 76 11.79 0.22 5.64
N VAL A 77 13.02 -0.07 5.25
CA VAL A 77 13.35 -0.94 4.12
C VAL A 77 13.72 -2.31 4.67
N ARG A 78 12.98 -3.33 4.27
CA ARG A 78 13.23 -4.73 4.62
C ARG A 78 13.69 -5.52 3.41
N SER A 79 14.79 -6.24 3.56
CA SER A 79 15.27 -7.17 2.55
C SER A 79 15.54 -8.54 3.15
N GLY A 80 15.26 -9.58 2.40
CA GLY A 80 15.47 -10.94 2.88
C GLY A 80 15.20 -11.99 1.81
N SER A 81 15.39 -13.24 2.17
CA SER A 81 15.11 -14.40 1.31
C SER A 81 13.65 -14.85 1.37
N GLN A 82 12.88 -14.31 2.30
CA GLN A 82 11.43 -14.56 2.40
C GLN A 82 10.69 -13.74 1.34
N ASP A 83 9.45 -14.15 1.05
CA ASP A 83 8.56 -13.40 0.19
C ASP A 83 8.19 -12.02 0.80
N VAL A 84 7.76 -11.11 -0.07
CA VAL A 84 7.46 -9.72 0.31
C VAL A 84 6.41 -9.63 1.41
N ALA A 85 5.37 -10.46 1.37
CA ALA A 85 4.31 -10.44 2.38
C ALA A 85 4.83 -10.86 3.77
N THR A 86 5.68 -11.87 3.83
CA THR A 86 6.33 -12.31 5.07
C THR A 86 7.23 -11.23 5.65
N LEU A 87 8.00 -10.53 4.81
CA LEU A 87 8.85 -9.40 5.23
C LEU A 87 8.00 -8.25 5.79
N ILE A 88 6.88 -7.90 5.15
CA ILE A 88 5.96 -6.86 5.63
C ILE A 88 5.32 -7.28 6.95
N ALA A 89 4.82 -8.51 7.05
CA ALA A 89 4.22 -9.01 8.28
C ALA A 89 5.21 -9.00 9.45
N GLY A 90 6.47 -9.40 9.21
CA GLY A 90 7.54 -9.33 10.20
C GLY A 90 7.83 -7.90 10.64
N ALA A 91 7.93 -6.95 9.72
CA ALA A 91 8.11 -5.54 10.04
C ALA A 91 6.96 -5.02 10.92
N ALA A 92 5.72 -5.38 10.60
CA ALA A 92 4.56 -4.97 11.37
C ALA A 92 4.57 -5.52 12.81
N GLU A 93 5.04 -6.74 13.01
CA GLU A 93 5.24 -7.31 14.35
C GLU A 93 6.33 -6.54 15.13
N ASP A 94 7.48 -6.31 14.51
CA ASP A 94 8.63 -5.66 15.14
C ASP A 94 8.32 -4.23 15.60
N VAL A 95 7.53 -3.49 14.83
CA VAL A 95 7.12 -2.12 15.20
C VAL A 95 5.86 -2.07 16.08
N GLY A 96 5.28 -3.22 16.40
CA GLY A 96 4.03 -3.29 17.18
C GLY A 96 2.85 -2.63 16.49
N ALA A 97 2.71 -2.84 15.18
CA ALA A 97 1.64 -2.22 14.41
C ALA A 97 0.25 -2.66 14.89
N ASP A 98 -0.69 -1.73 14.91
CA ASP A 98 -2.10 -2.00 15.17
C ASP A 98 -2.88 -2.28 13.89
N LEU A 99 -2.34 -1.83 12.76
CA LEU A 99 -2.95 -1.96 11.44
C LEU A 99 -1.88 -2.04 10.35
N ILE A 100 -2.07 -2.94 9.39
CA ILE A 100 -1.34 -2.96 8.13
C ILE A 100 -2.27 -2.45 7.04
N VAL A 101 -1.81 -1.50 6.23
CA VAL A 101 -2.54 -0.98 5.07
C VAL A 101 -1.74 -1.27 3.81
N VAL A 102 -2.39 -1.88 2.84
CA VAL A 102 -1.81 -2.23 1.53
C VAL A 102 -2.81 -1.96 0.41
N ALA A 103 -2.32 -1.54 -0.75
CA ALA A 103 -3.17 -1.46 -1.94
C ALA A 103 -3.47 -2.87 -2.48
N THR A 104 -4.61 -3.03 -3.15
CA THR A 104 -4.97 -4.32 -3.78
C THR A 104 -3.97 -4.75 -4.84
N HIS A 105 -3.27 -3.79 -5.49
CA HIS A 105 -2.31 -4.03 -6.56
C HIS A 105 -1.05 -3.18 -6.36
N GLY A 106 0.10 -3.77 -6.69
CA GLY A 106 1.38 -3.08 -6.82
C GLY A 106 1.81 -2.98 -8.29
N ALA A 107 3.13 -3.04 -8.54
CA ALA A 107 3.73 -2.89 -9.88
C ALA A 107 3.29 -3.96 -10.90
N GLY A 108 2.73 -5.09 -10.46
CA GLY A 108 2.36 -6.23 -11.30
C GLY A 108 1.15 -6.03 -12.24
N GLY A 109 0.53 -4.86 -12.26
CA GLY A 109 -0.52 -4.48 -13.22
C GLY A 109 -1.95 -4.92 -12.86
N LEU A 110 -2.89 -4.42 -13.64
CA LEU A 110 -4.32 -4.56 -13.44
C LEU A 110 -4.93 -5.66 -14.31
N THR A 111 -5.45 -6.67 -13.66
CA THR A 111 -6.73 -7.24 -14.11
C THR A 111 -7.76 -6.87 -13.04
N ALA A 112 -8.77 -6.12 -13.40
CA ALA A 112 -9.72 -5.45 -12.49
C ALA A 112 -10.50 -6.39 -11.54
N ALA A 113 -10.30 -7.69 -11.63
CA ALA A 113 -11.01 -8.71 -10.88
C ALA A 113 -10.14 -9.47 -9.86
N LEU A 114 -8.82 -9.28 -9.83
CA LEU A 114 -7.94 -10.09 -9.00
C LEU A 114 -7.11 -9.24 -8.04
N MET A 115 -7.16 -9.57 -6.77
CA MET A 115 -6.27 -9.05 -5.74
C MET A 115 -4.82 -9.39 -6.08
N GLY A 116 -3.90 -8.43 -6.00
CA GLY A 116 -2.48 -8.62 -6.23
C GLY A 116 -1.85 -9.69 -5.32
N SER A 117 -0.73 -10.23 -5.75
CA SER A 117 -0.06 -11.34 -5.06
C SER A 117 0.33 -10.99 -3.62
N VAL A 118 0.86 -9.80 -3.38
CA VAL A 118 1.27 -9.35 -2.03
C VAL A 118 0.08 -9.17 -1.11
N ALA A 119 -0.98 -8.50 -1.55
CA ALA A 119 -2.18 -8.31 -0.74
C ALA A 119 -2.83 -9.64 -0.38
N ARG A 120 -2.88 -10.59 -1.33
CA ARG A 120 -3.40 -11.95 -1.10
C ARG A 120 -2.54 -12.70 -0.11
N ALA A 121 -1.22 -12.68 -0.27
CA ALA A 121 -0.29 -13.36 0.63
C ALA A 121 -0.34 -12.76 2.05
N LEU A 122 -0.51 -11.45 2.19
CA LEU A 122 -0.70 -10.79 3.48
C LEU A 122 -1.95 -11.25 4.21
N CYS A 123 -3.04 -11.59 3.50
CA CYS A 123 -4.24 -12.16 4.14
C CYS A 123 -3.94 -13.46 4.90
N HIS A 124 -2.91 -14.19 4.52
CA HIS A 124 -2.47 -15.42 5.19
C HIS A 124 -1.32 -15.20 6.16
N ALA A 125 -0.41 -14.29 5.86
CA ALA A 125 0.82 -14.06 6.65
C ALA A 125 0.64 -13.07 7.79
N ALA A 126 -0.27 -12.10 7.66
CA ALA A 126 -0.44 -11.05 8.65
C ALA A 126 -1.07 -11.58 9.95
N ARG A 127 -0.46 -11.20 11.07
CA ARG A 127 -1.00 -11.44 12.43
C ARG A 127 -1.62 -10.19 13.03
N ARG A 128 -1.61 -9.10 12.30
CA ARG A 128 -2.21 -7.81 12.63
C ARG A 128 -3.41 -7.55 11.74
N PRO A 129 -4.37 -6.74 12.16
CA PRO A 129 -5.45 -6.29 11.29
C PRO A 129 -4.90 -5.77 9.96
N LEU A 130 -5.53 -6.18 8.87
CA LEU A 130 -5.13 -5.84 7.51
C LEU A 130 -6.23 -5.08 6.79
N LEU A 131 -5.90 -3.92 6.26
CA LEU A 131 -6.78 -3.13 5.41
C LEU A 131 -6.24 -3.16 3.97
N VAL A 132 -7.02 -3.74 3.08
CA VAL A 132 -6.70 -3.82 1.65
C VAL A 132 -7.49 -2.74 0.92
N VAL A 133 -6.78 -1.80 0.30
CA VAL A 133 -7.37 -0.61 -0.33
C VAL A 133 -7.46 -0.82 -1.83
N PRO A 134 -8.67 -0.84 -2.43
CA PRO A 134 -8.82 -0.91 -3.87
C PRO A 134 -8.34 0.39 -4.53
N PRO A 135 -8.00 0.36 -5.84
CA PRO A 135 -7.72 1.57 -6.58
C PRO A 135 -8.97 2.48 -6.54
N PRO A 136 -8.79 3.81 -6.58
CA PRO A 136 -9.91 4.72 -6.62
C PRO A 136 -10.80 4.38 -7.82
N THR A 137 -12.10 4.24 -7.56
CA THR A 137 -13.07 4.04 -8.63
C THR A 137 -13.05 5.29 -9.49
N VAL A 138 -12.53 5.23 -10.71
CA VAL A 138 -12.79 6.27 -11.70
C VAL A 138 -14.28 6.20 -11.91
N ALA A 139 -15.02 7.17 -11.40
CA ALA A 139 -16.42 7.35 -11.74
C ALA A 139 -16.46 7.40 -13.26
N LYS A 140 -16.96 6.36 -13.90
CA LYS A 140 -17.41 6.46 -15.27
C LYS A 140 -18.48 7.53 -15.20
N HIS A 141 -18.15 8.74 -15.64
CA HIS A 141 -19.16 9.71 -16.02
C HIS A 141 -20.02 8.99 -17.02
N GLY A 142 -21.23 8.62 -16.59
CA GLY A 142 -22.18 7.99 -17.43
C GLY A 142 -22.31 8.84 -18.69
N ALA A 143 -21.99 8.22 -19.80
CA ALA A 143 -22.54 8.70 -21.03
C ALA A 143 -24.06 8.79 -20.78
N ASP A 144 -24.59 9.99 -20.94
CA ASP A 144 -25.99 10.29 -21.06
C ASP A 144 -26.71 9.10 -21.71
N ASP A 145 -27.60 8.49 -20.98
CA ASP A 145 -28.69 7.75 -21.59
C ASP A 145 -29.95 8.63 -21.53
N PRO A 146 -30.24 9.38 -22.59
CA PRO A 146 -31.47 10.15 -22.71
C PRO A 146 -32.55 9.31 -23.38
N GLN A 147 -32.95 8.21 -22.83
CA GLN A 147 -34.09 7.46 -23.32
C GLN A 147 -34.84 6.74 -22.17
N HIS A 148 -35.49 7.49 -21.32
CA HIS A 148 -36.71 7.00 -20.69
C HIS A 148 -37.78 8.09 -20.77
N VAL A 149 -38.32 8.24 -21.96
CA VAL A 149 -39.60 8.86 -22.13
C VAL A 149 -40.66 7.78 -21.84
N THR A 150 -41.16 7.80 -20.62
CA THR A 150 -42.38 7.05 -20.32
C THR A 150 -43.54 7.80 -20.96
N ALA A 151 -43.98 7.32 -22.06
CA ALA A 151 -45.29 7.69 -22.58
C ALA A 151 -46.35 6.98 -21.76
N VAL A 152 -47.23 7.75 -21.18
CA VAL A 152 -48.47 7.25 -20.58
C VAL A 152 -49.40 6.84 -21.67
#